data_9c3700e2cabb2a0d6213f03f47eac561
#
_entry.id   9c3700e2cabb2a0d6213f03f47eac561
#
_cell.length_a   1.000
_cell.length_b   1.000
_cell.length_c   1.000
_cell.angle_alpha   90.00
_cell.angle_beta   90.00
_cell.angle_gamma   90.00
#
_symmetry.space_group_name_H-M   'P 1'
#
loop_
_entity.id
_entity.type
_entity.pdbx_description
1 polymer ?
#
loop_
_entity_poly.entity_id
_entity_poly.type
_entity_poly.pdbx_seq_one_letter_code
_entity_poly.pdbx_strand_id
1 'polypeptide(L)'
;MNGPDHPRAWRALLLVAAAALGSGCADDSSTATPTPATSSRQAEVADRGASVMPFDLDRTTHRFSKTDTGGVQTVVADDPQDTTQIALIRQHLTSEVDRFRRGDFTDPARIHGTQMPGLAALRAHGGRITIDYQTTNDGGRVTYTTSDTALRGALHHWFDAQVSDHGQHATR
;
A
#
# COMPACT_ATOMS: atom_id res chain seq x y z
N MET A 1 74.92 28.38 -6.82
CA MET A 1 75.10 28.77 -8.23
C MET A 1 73.70 28.94 -8.84
N ASN A 2 73.44 30.15 -8.94
CA ASN A 2 72.64 30.87 -9.96
C ASN A 2 71.23 30.41 -10.25
N GLY A 3 70.26 31.25 -9.79
CA GLY A 3 69.06 31.59 -10.52
C GLY A 3 69.41 32.36 -11.79
N PRO A 4 68.54 33.01 -12.51
CA PRO A 4 67.28 33.69 -12.10
C PRO A 4 66.10 33.60 -13.14
N ASP A 5 65.05 34.16 -12.74
CA ASP A 5 64.27 35.27 -13.29
C ASP A 5 63.08 35.01 -14.23
N HIS A 6 61.99 35.62 -13.76
CA HIS A 6 60.72 36.04 -14.42
C HIS A 6 60.98 36.89 -15.68
N PRO A 7 59.97 37.38 -16.44
CA PRO A 7 58.57 37.67 -16.10
C PRO A 7 57.55 37.66 -17.27
N ARG A 8 56.26 37.83 -16.90
CA ARG A 8 55.21 38.66 -17.60
C ARG A 8 54.80 38.26 -19.02
N ALA A 9 53.55 38.19 -19.38
CA ALA A 9 52.47 39.15 -19.29
C ALA A 9 51.24 38.66 -20.04
N TRP A 10 50.06 38.95 -19.48
CA TRP A 10 48.83 39.43 -20.09
C TRP A 10 48.41 38.97 -21.50
N ARG A 11 47.22 38.38 -21.56
CA ARG A 11 46.13 38.95 -22.39
C ARG A 11 44.81 38.26 -22.07
N ALA A 12 43.88 39.10 -21.66
CA ALA A 12 42.45 38.81 -21.62
C ALA A 12 41.93 38.57 -23.04
N LEU A 13 41.08 37.59 -23.22
CA LEU A 13 40.13 37.57 -24.32
C LEU A 13 38.79 37.06 -23.80
N LEU A 14 37.86 37.99 -23.83
CA LEU A 14 36.42 37.77 -23.68
C LEU A 14 35.92 36.99 -24.89
N LEU A 15 35.16 35.92 -24.67
CA LEU A 15 34.26 35.40 -25.69
C LEU A 15 32.99 34.85 -25.01
N VAL A 16 32.01 35.67 -25.09
CA VAL A 16 30.59 35.56 -25.39
C VAL A 16 29.94 34.18 -25.19
N ALA A 17 28.90 34.25 -24.40
CA ALA A 17 27.88 33.28 -24.08
C ALA A 17 27.22 32.63 -25.33
N ALA A 18 26.96 31.35 -25.22
CA ALA A 18 25.84 30.71 -25.90
C ALA A 18 25.00 29.98 -24.85
N ALA A 19 23.87 30.59 -24.50
CA ALA A 19 22.83 29.95 -23.72
C ALA A 19 22.13 28.92 -24.58
N ALA A 20 22.39 27.67 -24.35
CA ALA A 20 21.55 26.56 -24.83
C ALA A 20 20.44 26.32 -23.79
N LEU A 21 19.23 26.77 -24.10
CA LEU A 21 18.00 26.42 -23.41
C LEU A 21 17.70 24.96 -23.76
N GLY A 22 18.22 24.04 -22.96
CA GLY A 22 17.80 22.66 -22.94
C GLY A 22 16.54 22.53 -22.06
N SER A 23 15.36 22.52 -22.67
CA SER A 23 14.13 22.05 -22.00
C SER A 23 14.26 20.56 -21.74
N GLY A 24 14.84 20.23 -20.60
CA GLY A 24 14.75 18.88 -20.03
C GLY A 24 13.36 18.74 -19.40
N CYS A 25 12.48 17.98 -20.03
CA CYS A 25 11.36 17.39 -19.31
C CYS A 25 11.96 16.45 -18.26
N ALA A 26 12.05 16.93 -17.03
CA ALA A 26 12.28 16.05 -15.89
C ALA A 26 10.97 15.29 -15.69
N ASP A 27 10.98 14.00 -15.97
CA ASP A 27 10.01 13.06 -15.41
C ASP A 27 10.17 13.12 -13.90
N ASP A 28 9.30 13.90 -13.27
CA ASP A 28 9.20 14.00 -11.81
C ASP A 28 8.51 12.74 -11.28
N SER A 29 9.23 11.63 -11.30
CA SER A 29 8.89 10.45 -10.52
C SER A 29 9.22 10.78 -9.06
N SER A 30 8.39 11.65 -8.47
CA SER A 30 8.43 11.95 -7.04
C SER A 30 8.12 10.68 -6.27
N THR A 31 9.15 9.92 -5.96
CA THR A 31 9.12 8.91 -4.90
C THR A 31 8.98 9.70 -3.59
N ALA A 32 7.76 9.96 -3.18
CA ALA A 32 7.48 10.69 -1.94
C ALA A 32 8.08 9.89 -0.78
N THR A 33 9.12 10.42 -0.15
CA THR A 33 9.65 9.88 1.09
C THR A 33 8.54 9.93 2.15
N PRO A 34 8.18 8.80 2.81
CA PRO A 34 7.12 8.81 3.80
C PRO A 34 7.44 9.76 4.95
N THR A 35 6.44 10.53 5.39
CA THR A 35 6.58 11.40 6.57
C THR A 35 6.79 10.55 7.82
N PRO A 36 7.53 11.01 8.83
CA PRO A 36 7.76 10.27 10.08
C PRO A 36 6.49 9.78 10.76
N ALA A 37 5.40 10.55 10.71
CA ALA A 37 4.10 10.18 11.26
C ALA A 37 3.46 8.98 10.51
N THR A 38 3.63 8.91 9.20
CA THR A 38 3.14 7.77 8.38
C THR A 38 3.93 6.51 8.71
N SER A 39 5.26 6.61 8.83
CA SER A 39 6.12 5.47 9.19
C SER A 39 5.79 4.92 10.59
N SER A 40 5.52 5.77 11.59
CA SER A 40 5.13 5.31 12.93
C SER A 40 3.77 4.64 12.93
N ARG A 41 2.81 5.13 12.15
CA ARG A 41 1.49 4.53 11.98
C ARG A 41 1.58 3.14 11.34
N GLN A 42 2.39 2.99 10.31
CA GLN A 42 2.60 1.72 9.62
C GLN A 42 3.25 0.69 10.53
N ALA A 43 4.25 1.08 11.33
CA ALA A 43 4.87 0.20 12.32
C ALA A 43 3.85 -0.28 13.38
N GLU A 44 3.02 0.63 13.91
CA GLU A 44 1.98 0.29 14.86
C GLU A 44 0.94 -0.69 14.26
N VAL A 45 0.55 -0.50 13.00
CA VAL A 45 -0.37 -1.40 12.30
C VAL A 45 0.27 -2.77 12.05
N ALA A 46 1.55 -2.81 11.68
CA ALA A 46 2.30 -4.06 11.50
C ALA A 46 2.38 -4.87 12.82
N ASP A 47 2.70 -4.22 13.95
CA ASP A 47 2.75 -4.86 15.27
C ASP A 47 1.39 -5.46 15.68
N ARG A 48 0.31 -4.71 15.47
CA ARG A 48 -1.04 -5.19 15.75
C ARG A 48 -1.45 -6.30 14.77
N GLY A 49 -1.09 -6.15 13.50
CA GLY A 49 -1.34 -7.12 12.45
C GLY A 49 -0.72 -8.49 12.76
N ALA A 50 0.53 -8.50 13.22
CA ALA A 50 1.23 -9.71 13.62
C ALA A 50 0.54 -10.47 14.78
N SER A 51 -0.29 -9.78 15.58
CA SER A 51 -1.08 -10.40 16.65
C SER A 51 -2.41 -11.01 16.19
N VAL A 52 -2.84 -10.71 14.96
CA VAL A 52 -4.16 -11.08 14.40
C VAL A 52 -4.00 -12.01 13.19
N MET A 53 -3.09 -11.68 12.28
CA MET A 53 -2.83 -12.45 11.08
C MET A 53 -1.85 -13.59 11.39
N PRO A 54 -2.18 -14.85 11.04
CA PRO A 54 -1.35 -16.01 11.36
C PRO A 54 -0.15 -16.19 10.41
N PHE A 55 -0.11 -15.42 9.32
CA PHE A 55 0.96 -15.43 8.32
C PHE A 55 1.92 -14.25 8.53
N ASP A 56 3.13 -14.38 7.99
CA ASP A 56 4.19 -13.38 8.09
C ASP A 56 3.95 -12.23 7.11
N LEU A 57 3.82 -11.01 7.64
CA LEU A 57 3.56 -9.81 6.83
C LEU A 57 4.75 -9.46 5.91
N ASP A 58 5.98 -9.76 6.31
CA ASP A 58 7.19 -9.50 5.51
C ASP A 58 7.38 -10.52 4.36
N ARG A 59 6.53 -11.53 4.29
CA ARG A 59 6.54 -12.60 3.27
C ARG A 59 5.25 -12.65 2.45
N THR A 60 4.39 -11.65 2.62
CA THR A 60 3.06 -11.62 1.99
C THR A 60 2.71 -10.23 1.52
N THR A 61 1.96 -10.15 0.44
CA THR A 61 1.50 -8.90 -0.13
C THR A 61 -0.02 -8.85 -0.18
N HIS A 62 -0.60 -7.76 0.34
CA HIS A 62 -2.02 -7.44 0.19
C HIS A 62 -2.23 -6.56 -1.04
N ARG A 63 -3.27 -6.84 -1.82
CA ARG A 63 -3.66 -6.02 -2.99
C ARG A 63 -5.13 -5.64 -2.87
N PHE A 64 -5.43 -4.35 -3.04
CA PHE A 64 -6.78 -3.81 -2.92
C PHE A 64 -7.15 -3.08 -4.21
N SER A 65 -8.07 -3.62 -4.98
CA SER A 65 -8.54 -3.04 -6.23
C SER A 65 -10.00 -2.62 -6.12
N LYS A 66 -10.28 -1.35 -6.36
CA LYS A 66 -11.65 -0.82 -6.41
C LYS A 66 -12.31 -1.17 -7.74
N THR A 67 -13.60 -1.48 -7.70
CA THR A 67 -14.42 -1.73 -8.89
C THR A 67 -15.70 -0.90 -8.87
N ASP A 68 -16.38 -0.80 -10.00
CA ASP A 68 -17.66 -0.06 -10.11
C ASP A 68 -18.78 -0.70 -9.29
N THR A 69 -18.64 -1.97 -8.91
CA THR A 69 -19.63 -2.69 -8.11
C THR A 69 -19.17 -2.98 -6.68
N GLY A 70 -17.94 -2.59 -6.32
CA GLY A 70 -17.39 -2.87 -4.99
C GLY A 70 -15.86 -2.90 -4.99
N GLY A 71 -15.25 -4.08 -4.81
CA GLY A 71 -13.80 -4.20 -4.83
C GLY A 71 -13.29 -5.61 -4.66
N VAL A 72 -11.99 -5.78 -4.83
CA VAL A 72 -11.28 -7.06 -4.72
C VAL A 72 -10.09 -6.87 -3.78
N GLN A 73 -10.00 -7.74 -2.79
CA GLN A 73 -8.81 -7.92 -1.95
C GLN A 73 -8.14 -9.24 -2.35
N THR A 74 -6.84 -9.22 -2.58
CA THR A 74 -6.04 -10.43 -2.79
C THR A 74 -4.88 -10.43 -1.80
N VAL A 75 -4.65 -11.54 -1.14
CA VAL A 75 -3.48 -11.75 -0.29
C VAL A 75 -2.69 -12.93 -0.84
N VAL A 76 -1.41 -12.72 -1.09
CA VAL A 76 -0.53 -13.72 -1.69
C VAL A 76 0.75 -13.88 -0.87
N ALA A 77 1.33 -15.05 -0.88
CA ALA A 77 2.70 -15.26 -0.47
C ALA A 77 3.64 -14.68 -1.55
N ASP A 78 4.69 -13.98 -1.14
CA ASP A 78 5.66 -13.39 -2.07
C ASP A 78 6.50 -14.46 -2.78
N ASP A 79 6.77 -15.58 -2.09
CA ASP A 79 7.29 -16.80 -2.70
C ASP A 79 6.12 -17.77 -3.00
N PRO A 80 5.79 -18.02 -4.28
CA PRO A 80 4.69 -18.94 -4.65
C PRO A 80 4.97 -20.41 -4.28
N GLN A 81 6.19 -20.75 -3.82
CA GLN A 81 6.53 -22.06 -3.29
C GLN A 81 6.38 -22.15 -1.77
N ASP A 82 6.09 -21.04 -1.08
CA ASP A 82 5.86 -21.05 0.36
C ASP A 82 4.47 -21.59 0.72
N THR A 83 4.34 -22.90 0.67
CA THR A 83 3.09 -23.59 0.96
C THR A 83 2.56 -23.32 2.36
N THR A 84 3.44 -23.00 3.32
CA THR A 84 3.06 -22.66 4.69
C THR A 84 2.32 -21.33 4.74
N GLN A 85 2.90 -20.28 4.16
CA GLN A 85 2.24 -18.96 4.10
C GLN A 85 0.93 -19.04 3.31
N ILE A 86 0.93 -19.73 2.17
CA ILE A 86 -0.27 -19.94 1.34
C ILE A 86 -1.40 -20.60 2.15
N ALA A 87 -1.10 -21.62 2.94
CA ALA A 87 -2.09 -22.30 3.77
C ALA A 87 -2.65 -21.37 4.86
N LEU A 88 -1.78 -20.62 5.54
CA LEU A 88 -2.17 -19.67 6.59
C LEU A 88 -3.02 -18.52 6.04
N ILE A 89 -2.66 -17.95 4.87
CA ILE A 89 -3.45 -16.94 4.16
C ILE A 89 -4.86 -17.47 3.87
N ARG A 90 -4.97 -18.65 3.28
CA ARG A 90 -6.26 -19.25 2.91
C ARG A 90 -7.15 -19.48 4.12
N GLN A 91 -6.59 -20.02 5.19
CA GLN A 91 -7.31 -20.25 6.45
C GLN A 91 -7.83 -18.93 7.03
N HIS A 92 -6.97 -17.91 7.10
CA HIS A 92 -7.32 -16.60 7.64
C HIS A 92 -8.42 -15.92 6.81
N LEU A 93 -8.25 -15.81 5.49
CA LEU A 93 -9.23 -15.17 4.63
C LEU A 93 -10.59 -15.87 4.64
N THR A 94 -10.62 -17.19 4.71
CA THR A 94 -11.89 -17.95 4.85
C THR A 94 -12.59 -17.55 6.15
N SER A 95 -11.86 -17.51 7.26
CA SER A 95 -12.39 -17.08 8.56
C SER A 95 -12.90 -15.66 8.55
N GLU A 96 -12.12 -14.73 7.97
CA GLU A 96 -12.49 -13.31 7.87
C GLU A 96 -13.74 -13.10 7.01
N VAL A 97 -13.86 -13.77 5.87
CA VAL A 97 -15.05 -13.71 5.02
C VAL A 97 -16.30 -14.14 5.77
N ASP A 98 -16.21 -15.24 6.54
CA ASP A 98 -17.34 -15.71 7.35
C ASP A 98 -17.73 -14.71 8.44
N ARG A 99 -16.77 -14.00 9.02
CA ARG A 99 -17.00 -12.92 9.99
C ARG A 99 -17.60 -11.70 9.34
N PHE A 100 -17.02 -11.22 8.24
CA PHE A 100 -17.48 -10.04 7.51
C PHE A 100 -18.92 -10.18 6.98
N ARG A 101 -19.29 -11.36 6.50
CA ARG A 101 -20.68 -11.68 6.12
C ARG A 101 -21.69 -11.47 7.24
N ARG A 102 -21.26 -11.63 8.49
CA ARG A 102 -22.06 -11.35 9.69
C ARG A 102 -21.93 -9.92 10.21
N GLY A 103 -21.18 -9.05 9.52
CA GLY A 103 -20.88 -7.69 9.95
C GLY A 103 -19.81 -7.59 11.05
N ASP A 104 -19.10 -8.68 11.33
CA ASP A 104 -18.01 -8.69 12.30
C ASP A 104 -16.68 -8.27 11.65
N PHE A 105 -16.35 -7.00 11.82
CA PHE A 105 -15.09 -6.37 11.40
C PHE A 105 -14.19 -6.08 12.61
N THR A 106 -14.20 -6.96 13.61
CA THR A 106 -13.43 -6.75 14.84
C THR A 106 -11.92 -6.77 14.59
N ASP A 107 -11.42 -7.67 13.74
CA ASP A 107 -10.00 -7.77 13.45
C ASP A 107 -9.45 -6.55 12.70
N PRO A 108 -10.08 -6.03 11.63
CA PRO A 108 -9.72 -4.73 11.08
C PRO A 108 -9.73 -3.59 12.12
N ALA A 109 -10.73 -3.56 13.00
CA ALA A 109 -10.80 -2.55 14.07
C ALA A 109 -9.66 -2.67 15.08
N ARG A 110 -9.20 -3.88 15.39
CA ARG A 110 -8.05 -4.12 16.30
C ARG A 110 -6.74 -3.67 15.68
N ILE A 111 -6.55 -3.95 14.39
CA ILE A 111 -5.34 -3.63 13.64
C ILE A 111 -5.27 -2.12 13.38
N HIS A 112 -6.32 -1.55 12.81
CA HIS A 112 -6.33 -0.19 12.27
C HIS A 112 -7.00 0.84 13.19
N GLY A 113 -7.66 0.40 14.25
CA GLY A 113 -8.46 1.24 15.13
C GLY A 113 -9.90 1.42 14.63
N THR A 114 -10.79 1.77 15.57
CA THR A 114 -12.24 1.88 15.32
C THR A 114 -12.64 3.07 14.44
N GLN A 115 -11.75 4.05 14.28
CA GLN A 115 -11.95 5.26 13.46
C GLN A 115 -11.46 5.12 12.01
N MET A 116 -11.06 3.90 11.60
CA MET A 116 -10.61 3.62 10.24
C MET A 116 -11.68 4.05 9.22
N PRO A 117 -11.31 4.82 8.17
CA PRO A 117 -12.26 5.26 7.14
C PRO A 117 -13.08 4.11 6.57
N GLY A 118 -14.39 4.31 6.43
CA GLY A 118 -15.33 3.32 5.90
C GLY A 118 -15.75 2.22 6.88
N LEU A 119 -14.95 1.90 7.90
CA LEU A 119 -15.16 0.76 8.80
C LEU A 119 -16.50 0.81 9.53
N ALA A 120 -16.92 1.97 10.02
CA ALA A 120 -18.19 2.12 10.74
C ALA A 120 -19.40 1.75 9.86
N ALA A 121 -19.40 2.16 8.58
CA ALA A 121 -20.45 1.82 7.63
C ALA A 121 -20.46 0.32 7.29
N LEU A 122 -19.28 -0.28 7.11
CA LEU A 122 -19.15 -1.73 6.85
C LEU A 122 -19.67 -2.55 8.02
N ARG A 123 -19.38 -2.16 9.25
CA ARG A 123 -19.90 -2.81 10.46
C ARG A 123 -21.42 -2.69 10.60
N ALA A 124 -21.96 -1.51 10.30
CA ALA A 124 -23.40 -1.25 10.44
C ALA A 124 -24.24 -1.95 9.33
N HIS A 125 -23.66 -2.16 8.16
CA HIS A 125 -24.39 -2.57 6.96
C HIS A 125 -23.76 -3.75 6.22
N GLY A 126 -22.88 -4.52 6.85
CA GLY A 126 -22.13 -5.63 6.22
C GLY A 126 -23.04 -6.64 5.52
N GLY A 127 -24.22 -6.94 6.05
CA GLY A 127 -25.21 -7.84 5.42
C GLY A 127 -25.75 -7.39 4.06
N ARG A 128 -25.43 -6.15 3.61
CA ARG A 128 -25.79 -5.59 2.29
C ARG A 128 -24.62 -5.65 1.29
N ILE A 129 -23.52 -6.27 1.68
CA ILE A 129 -22.37 -6.56 0.82
C ILE A 129 -22.33 -8.06 0.59
N THR A 130 -22.33 -8.48 -0.66
CA THR A 130 -21.99 -9.87 -1.01
C THR A 130 -20.47 -10.00 -0.93
N ILE A 131 -20.00 -10.99 -0.20
CA ILE A 131 -18.57 -11.23 0.02
C ILE A 131 -18.27 -12.66 -0.36
N ASP A 132 -17.44 -12.84 -1.41
CA ASP A 132 -17.09 -14.13 -1.96
C ASP A 132 -15.59 -14.39 -1.83
N TYR A 133 -15.25 -15.61 -1.44
CA TYR A 133 -13.89 -16.09 -1.32
C TYR A 133 -13.53 -17.05 -2.45
N GLN A 134 -12.31 -16.92 -2.95
CA GLN A 134 -11.71 -17.80 -3.95
C GLN A 134 -10.26 -18.09 -3.57
N THR A 135 -9.81 -19.33 -3.63
CA THR A 135 -8.38 -19.67 -3.55
C THR A 135 -7.66 -19.21 -4.84
N THR A 136 -6.42 -18.74 -4.71
CA THR A 136 -5.48 -18.53 -5.81
C THR A 136 -4.31 -19.52 -5.67
N ASN A 137 -3.43 -19.59 -6.68
CA ASN A 137 -2.28 -20.48 -6.62
C ASN A 137 -1.35 -20.15 -5.45
N ASP A 138 -1.22 -18.88 -5.12
CA ASP A 138 -0.29 -18.29 -4.16
C ASP A 138 -0.95 -17.68 -2.92
N GLY A 139 -2.26 -17.89 -2.73
CA GLY A 139 -3.00 -17.34 -1.59
C GLY A 139 -4.51 -17.39 -1.74
N GLY A 140 -5.18 -16.24 -1.63
CA GLY A 140 -6.63 -16.11 -1.73
C GLY A 140 -7.11 -14.75 -2.19
N ARG A 141 -8.33 -14.72 -2.70
CA ARG A 141 -9.03 -13.53 -3.18
C ARG A 141 -10.38 -13.40 -2.51
N VAL A 142 -10.71 -12.19 -2.11
CA VAL A 142 -12.04 -11.83 -1.58
C VAL A 142 -12.64 -10.77 -2.50
N THR A 143 -13.84 -11.02 -2.98
CA THR A 143 -14.61 -10.09 -3.82
C THR A 143 -15.77 -9.53 -3.01
N TYR A 144 -15.89 -8.21 -3.00
CA TYR A 144 -16.95 -7.47 -2.32
C TYR A 144 -17.85 -6.84 -3.39
N THR A 145 -19.17 -7.06 -3.30
CA THR A 145 -20.12 -6.50 -4.26
C THR A 145 -21.33 -5.91 -3.53
N THR A 146 -21.74 -4.71 -3.92
CA THR A 146 -22.95 -4.06 -3.41
C THR A 146 -23.55 -3.12 -4.45
N SER A 147 -24.89 -3.07 -4.49
CA SER A 147 -25.64 -2.07 -5.27
C SER A 147 -25.79 -0.73 -4.54
N ASP A 148 -25.48 -0.68 -3.25
CA ASP A 148 -25.53 0.53 -2.44
C ASP A 148 -24.31 1.43 -2.71
N THR A 149 -24.55 2.58 -3.33
CA THR A 149 -23.51 3.52 -3.71
C THR A 149 -22.76 4.10 -2.49
N ALA A 150 -23.47 4.37 -1.39
CA ALA A 150 -22.83 4.89 -0.17
C ALA A 150 -21.95 3.84 0.48
N LEU A 151 -22.41 2.60 0.52
CA LEU A 151 -21.66 1.48 1.07
C LEU A 151 -20.45 1.10 0.21
N ARG A 152 -20.58 1.20 -1.12
CA ARG A 152 -19.45 1.08 -2.05
C ARG A 152 -18.41 2.17 -1.81
N GLY A 153 -18.83 3.41 -1.61
CA GLY A 153 -17.92 4.51 -1.23
C GLY A 153 -17.20 4.25 0.08
N ALA A 154 -17.89 3.73 1.09
CA ALA A 154 -17.29 3.34 2.36
C ALA A 154 -16.25 2.22 2.19
N LEU A 155 -16.54 1.21 1.36
CA LEU A 155 -15.60 0.14 1.00
C LEU A 155 -14.34 0.68 0.32
N HIS A 156 -14.50 1.64 -0.61
CA HIS A 156 -13.38 2.27 -1.29
C HIS A 156 -12.50 3.09 -0.33
N HIS A 157 -13.08 3.81 0.64
CA HIS A 157 -12.32 4.51 1.67
C HIS A 157 -11.60 3.53 2.59
N TRP A 158 -12.23 2.39 2.92
CA TRP A 158 -11.61 1.34 3.71
C TRP A 158 -10.40 0.71 2.98
N PHE A 159 -10.50 0.47 1.66
CA PHE A 159 -9.38 0.00 0.84
C PHE A 159 -8.22 1.01 0.78
N ASP A 160 -8.52 2.31 0.62
CA ASP A 160 -7.48 3.34 0.64
C ASP A 160 -6.74 3.37 1.99
N ALA A 161 -7.49 3.24 3.09
CA ALA A 161 -6.91 3.20 4.42
C ALA A 161 -6.06 1.94 4.65
N GLN A 162 -6.48 0.77 4.13
CA GLN A 162 -5.69 -0.46 4.15
C GLN A 162 -4.33 -0.25 3.47
N VAL A 163 -4.33 0.28 2.23
CA VAL A 163 -3.08 0.53 1.49
C VAL A 163 -2.19 1.53 2.22
N SER A 164 -2.77 2.61 2.75
CA SER A 164 -2.01 3.62 3.49
C SER A 164 -1.38 3.06 4.77
N ASP A 165 -2.13 2.28 5.52
CA ASP A 165 -1.72 1.76 6.82
C ASP A 165 -0.73 0.60 6.73
N HIS A 166 -0.86 -0.25 5.72
CA HIS A 166 0.08 -1.37 5.50
C HIS A 166 1.37 -0.97 4.78
N GLY A 167 1.43 0.21 4.16
CA GLY A 167 2.64 0.71 3.49
C GLY A 167 3.17 -0.26 2.44
N GLN A 168 4.42 -0.70 2.59
CA GLN A 168 5.08 -1.59 1.62
C GLN A 168 4.43 -2.98 1.50
N HIS A 169 3.64 -3.43 2.49
CA HIS A 169 2.97 -4.73 2.49
C HIS A 169 1.61 -4.70 1.78
N ALA A 170 1.20 -3.54 1.25
CA ALA A 170 -0.05 -3.40 0.50
C ALA A 170 0.10 -2.57 -0.77
N THR A 171 -0.66 -2.94 -1.83
CA THR A 171 -0.70 -2.25 -3.12
C THR A 171 -2.14 -2.05 -3.60
N ARG A 172 -2.28 -1.22 -4.63
CA ARG A 172 -3.53 -1.06 -5.41
C ARG A 172 -3.54 -1.97 -6.61
#